data_fa92c2d72ebe628ace718fc3ec350d9d
#
_entry.id   fa92c2d72ebe628ace718fc3ec350d9d
#
_cell.length_a   1.000
_cell.length_b   1.000
_cell.length_c   1.000
_cell.angle_alpha   90.00
_cell.angle_beta   90.00
_cell.angle_gamma   90.00
#
_symmetry.space_group_name_H-M   'P 1'
#
loop_
_entity.id
_entity.type
_entity.pdbx_description
1 polymer ?
#
loop_
_entity_poly.entity_id
_entity_poly.type
_entity_poly.pdbx_seq_one_letter_code
_entity_poly.pdbx_strand_id
1 'polypeptide(L)'
;AASQHGAIEVDGIAYWMGPTGFFKFDGGRVHSLPCLVEDYVYEDLNTNANQQIHAAVNNLFGEVTWFYPTEGSDYVDRSVTYNYMESVPQNPIWTVSSLARTTWSPEGVYAKPYATSYSTSEVPTVPTVQGATGGASTYWEQEKGTDEVTATGATSAIAAYVESGDYDITQDQREGITFKGDSEFMMR
;
A
#
# COMPACT_ATOMS: atom_id res chain seq x y z
N ALA A 1 11.48 -12.90 -4.81
CA ALA A 1 10.23 -12.17 -4.62
C ALA A 1 9.16 -13.11 -4.06
N ALA A 2 8.21 -12.57 -3.30
CA ALA A 2 7.07 -13.34 -2.76
C ALA A 2 6.13 -13.80 -3.88
N SER A 3 6.06 -13.04 -4.99
CA SER A 3 5.35 -13.41 -6.21
C SER A 3 6.18 -13.05 -7.45
N GLN A 4 5.77 -13.54 -8.62
CA GLN A 4 6.41 -13.17 -9.88
C GLN A 4 6.20 -11.69 -10.26
N HIS A 5 5.17 -11.04 -9.71
CA HIS A 5 4.84 -9.63 -9.93
C HIS A 5 5.21 -8.73 -8.73
N GLY A 6 5.80 -9.31 -7.68
CA GLY A 6 6.18 -8.60 -6.45
C GLY A 6 7.50 -7.82 -6.56
N ALA A 7 8.03 -7.63 -7.77
CA ALA A 7 9.24 -6.87 -8.04
C ALA A 7 8.99 -5.77 -9.07
N ILE A 8 9.63 -4.62 -8.88
CA ILE A 8 9.58 -3.49 -9.81
C ILE A 8 10.94 -2.79 -9.87
N GLU A 9 11.25 -2.20 -11.02
CA GLU A 9 12.47 -1.43 -11.22
C GLU A 9 12.13 0.06 -11.31
N VAL A 10 12.93 0.88 -10.65
CA VAL A 10 12.84 2.34 -10.65
C VAL A 10 14.25 2.89 -10.73
N ASP A 11 14.55 3.68 -11.76
CA ASP A 11 15.83 4.37 -11.94
C ASP A 11 17.07 3.44 -11.84
N GLY A 12 16.97 2.22 -12.36
CA GLY A 12 18.05 1.24 -12.33
C GLY A 12 18.16 0.47 -11.01
N ILE A 13 17.26 0.69 -10.06
CA ILE A 13 17.18 -0.04 -8.79
C ILE A 13 15.96 -0.95 -8.81
N ALA A 14 16.17 -2.24 -8.59
CA ALA A 14 15.07 -3.18 -8.44
C ALA A 14 14.64 -3.28 -6.97
N TYR A 15 13.34 -3.17 -6.72
CA TYR A 15 12.72 -3.33 -5.42
C TYR A 15 11.79 -4.53 -5.43
N TRP A 16 11.74 -5.31 -4.35
CA TRP A 16 10.81 -6.44 -4.26
C TRP A 16 10.42 -6.78 -2.83
N MET A 17 9.21 -7.30 -2.70
CA MET A 17 8.73 -7.99 -1.52
C MET A 17 9.24 -9.44 -1.56
N GLY A 18 10.00 -9.84 -0.56
CA GLY A 18 10.47 -11.21 -0.35
C GLY A 18 9.50 -12.03 0.50
N PRO A 19 9.84 -13.29 0.81
CA PRO A 19 9.02 -14.12 1.70
C PRO A 19 9.01 -13.64 3.15
N THR A 20 10.05 -12.90 3.57
CA THR A 20 10.27 -12.51 4.97
C THR A 20 10.80 -11.10 5.10
N GLY A 21 10.57 -10.22 4.14
CA GLY A 21 11.04 -8.84 4.19
C GLY A 21 11.10 -8.19 2.82
N PHE A 22 11.52 -6.94 2.81
CA PHE A 22 11.64 -6.13 1.61
C PHE A 22 13.11 -5.92 1.23
N PHE A 23 13.38 -5.87 -0.05
CA PHE A 23 14.74 -5.84 -0.57
C PHE A 23 14.87 -4.88 -1.74
N LYS A 24 16.10 -4.42 -1.97
CA LYS A 24 16.49 -3.71 -3.20
C LYS A 24 17.81 -4.24 -3.76
N PHE A 25 17.99 -4.08 -5.08
CA PHE A 25 19.22 -4.34 -5.80
C PHE A 25 19.62 -3.10 -6.59
N ASP A 26 20.81 -2.59 -6.35
CA ASP A 26 21.35 -1.36 -6.92
C ASP A 26 22.33 -1.58 -8.09
N GLY A 27 22.32 -2.79 -8.64
CA GLY A 27 23.25 -3.21 -9.71
C GLY A 27 24.54 -3.83 -9.16
N GLY A 28 24.86 -3.67 -7.89
CA GLY A 28 26.06 -4.23 -7.25
C GLY A 28 25.73 -5.38 -6.31
N ARG A 29 24.79 -5.15 -5.41
CA ARG A 29 24.41 -6.12 -4.38
C ARG A 29 22.97 -5.96 -3.92
N VAL A 30 22.48 -6.99 -3.26
CA VAL A 30 21.16 -6.98 -2.60
C VAL A 30 21.30 -6.35 -1.21
N HIS A 31 20.38 -5.45 -0.92
CA HIS A 31 20.21 -4.84 0.40
C HIS A 31 18.83 -5.18 0.96
N SER A 32 18.76 -5.49 2.24
CA SER A 32 17.49 -5.48 2.96
C SER A 32 17.03 -4.03 3.15
N LEU A 33 15.74 -3.79 2.96
CA LEU A 33 15.09 -2.53 3.30
C LEU A 33 14.55 -2.66 4.72
N PRO A 34 15.08 -1.92 5.71
CA PRO A 34 14.48 -1.92 7.04
C PRO A 34 13.03 -1.46 6.96
N CYS A 35 12.11 -2.25 7.48
CA CYS A 35 10.69 -1.96 7.44
C CYS A 35 10.11 -1.99 8.86
N LEU A 36 9.62 -0.84 9.33
CA LEU A 36 9.06 -0.72 10.68
C LEU A 36 7.67 -1.38 10.81
N VAL A 37 7.02 -1.65 9.68
CA VAL A 37 5.70 -2.29 9.61
C VAL A 37 5.80 -3.72 9.08
N GLU A 38 6.99 -4.33 9.10
CA GLU A 38 7.23 -5.66 8.54
C GLU A 38 6.37 -6.73 9.21
N ASP A 39 6.38 -6.76 10.54
CA ASP A 39 5.59 -7.72 11.31
C ASP A 39 4.10 -7.58 11.01
N TYR A 40 3.59 -6.34 10.99
CA TYR A 40 2.19 -6.06 10.64
C TYR A 40 1.79 -6.60 9.26
N VAL A 41 2.67 -6.48 8.26
CA VAL A 41 2.40 -6.96 6.90
C VAL A 41 2.46 -8.48 6.82
N TYR A 42 3.48 -9.11 7.41
CA TYR A 42 3.73 -10.54 7.24
C TYR A 42 2.90 -11.42 8.18
N GLU A 43 2.46 -10.91 9.33
CA GLU A 43 1.53 -11.62 10.21
C GLU A 43 0.12 -11.74 9.61
N ASP A 44 -0.28 -10.76 8.79
CA ASP A 44 -1.61 -10.71 8.16
C ASP A 44 -1.58 -11.12 6.68
N LEU A 45 -0.46 -11.60 6.17
CA LEU A 45 -0.30 -11.96 4.75
C LEU A 45 -0.94 -13.31 4.42
N ASN A 46 -1.87 -13.35 3.45
CA ASN A 46 -2.36 -14.62 2.90
C ASN A 46 -1.32 -15.27 1.98
N THR A 47 -0.52 -16.18 2.54
CA THR A 47 0.52 -16.89 1.80
C THR A 47 -0.02 -17.84 0.74
N ASN A 48 -1.29 -18.26 0.82
CA ASN A 48 -1.93 -19.11 -0.19
C ASN A 48 -2.33 -18.33 -1.45
N ALA A 49 -2.47 -17.01 -1.35
CA ALA A 49 -2.82 -16.12 -2.45
C ALA A 49 -1.64 -15.24 -2.92
N ASN A 50 -0.41 -15.67 -2.70
CA ASN A 50 0.82 -14.94 -3.06
C ASN A 50 0.87 -14.49 -4.52
N GLN A 51 0.26 -15.21 -5.45
CA GLN A 51 0.19 -14.85 -6.88
C GLN A 51 -0.54 -13.51 -7.13
N GLN A 52 -1.35 -13.04 -6.15
CA GLN A 52 -2.04 -11.76 -6.22
C GLN A 52 -1.12 -10.57 -5.86
N ILE A 53 0.00 -10.85 -5.18
CA ILE A 53 0.93 -9.79 -4.78
C ILE A 53 1.57 -9.20 -6.03
N HIS A 54 1.50 -7.87 -6.14
CA HIS A 54 2.20 -7.14 -7.19
C HIS A 54 2.75 -5.80 -6.68
N ALA A 55 3.81 -5.36 -7.33
CA ALA A 55 4.46 -4.10 -7.05
C ALA A 55 4.02 -3.03 -8.06
N ALA A 56 3.95 -1.79 -7.59
CA ALA A 56 3.63 -0.62 -8.38
C ALA A 56 4.57 0.53 -8.02
N VAL A 57 4.73 1.48 -8.93
CA VAL A 57 5.52 2.69 -8.70
C VAL A 57 4.66 3.93 -8.94
N ASN A 58 4.82 4.91 -8.06
CA ASN A 58 4.30 6.26 -8.23
C ASN A 58 5.50 7.23 -8.21
N ASN A 59 6.00 7.58 -9.40
CA ASN A 59 7.16 8.46 -9.52
C ASN A 59 6.84 9.90 -9.12
N LEU A 60 5.56 10.30 -9.12
CA LEU A 60 5.16 11.65 -8.69
C LEU A 60 5.55 11.92 -7.23
N PHE A 61 5.53 10.88 -6.40
CA PHE A 61 5.83 10.98 -4.97
C PHE A 61 7.04 10.15 -4.53
N GLY A 62 7.71 9.48 -5.47
CA GLY A 62 8.86 8.64 -5.16
C GLY A 62 8.52 7.40 -4.34
N GLU A 63 7.47 6.70 -4.73
CA GLU A 63 6.92 5.60 -3.94
C GLU A 63 6.93 4.28 -4.71
N VAL A 64 7.25 3.20 -4.00
CA VAL A 64 7.02 1.82 -4.41
C VAL A 64 5.97 1.23 -3.48
N THR A 65 4.89 0.73 -4.06
CA THR A 65 3.78 0.14 -3.33
C THR A 65 3.65 -1.34 -3.68
N TRP A 66 3.51 -2.19 -2.66
CA TRP A 66 3.12 -3.59 -2.83
C TRP A 66 1.68 -3.75 -2.38
N PHE A 67 0.88 -4.28 -3.29
CA PHE A 67 -0.50 -4.65 -3.05
C PHE A 67 -0.56 -6.14 -2.71
N TYR A 68 -1.25 -6.50 -1.64
CA TYR A 68 -1.27 -7.87 -1.15
C TYR A 68 -2.63 -8.25 -0.53
N PRO A 69 -2.99 -9.53 -0.53
CA PRO A 69 -4.17 -10.04 0.19
C PRO A 69 -3.83 -10.32 1.66
N THR A 70 -4.74 -9.92 2.57
CA THR A 70 -4.65 -10.28 3.99
C THR A 70 -5.13 -11.70 4.25
N GLU A 71 -4.85 -12.24 5.44
CA GLU A 71 -5.37 -13.54 5.87
C GLU A 71 -6.90 -13.55 5.79
N GLY A 72 -7.44 -14.57 5.12
CA GLY A 72 -8.88 -14.68 4.86
C GLY A 72 -9.40 -13.95 3.62
N SER A 73 -8.54 -13.24 2.87
CA SER A 73 -8.87 -12.66 1.57
C SER A 73 -8.15 -13.39 0.44
N ASP A 74 -8.88 -13.79 -0.61
CA ASP A 74 -8.31 -14.33 -1.84
C ASP A 74 -7.95 -13.23 -2.85
N TYR A 75 -8.26 -11.98 -2.54
CA TYR A 75 -8.07 -10.81 -3.39
C TYR A 75 -7.25 -9.77 -2.65
N VAL A 76 -6.56 -8.94 -3.42
CA VAL A 76 -5.83 -7.79 -2.88
C VAL A 76 -6.78 -6.86 -2.12
N ASP A 77 -6.47 -6.58 -0.86
CA ASP A 77 -7.25 -5.72 0.03
C ASP A 77 -6.40 -4.79 0.90
N ARG A 78 -5.07 -4.90 0.80
CA ARG A 78 -4.11 -4.09 1.52
C ARG A 78 -2.99 -3.61 0.61
N SER A 79 -2.33 -2.56 1.05
CA SER A 79 -1.09 -2.08 0.44
C SER A 79 -0.09 -1.64 1.50
N VAL A 80 1.19 -1.80 1.17
CA VAL A 80 2.32 -1.25 1.91
C VAL A 80 3.19 -0.47 0.94
N THR A 81 3.54 0.76 1.31
CA THR A 81 4.28 1.69 0.46
C THR A 81 5.59 2.08 1.11
N TYR A 82 6.65 2.05 0.35
CA TYR A 82 7.97 2.55 0.69
C TYR A 82 8.26 3.82 -0.11
N ASN A 83 8.53 4.93 0.57
CA ASN A 83 8.97 6.15 -0.09
C ASN A 83 10.48 6.11 -0.30
N TYR A 84 10.93 5.90 -1.55
CA TYR A 84 12.35 5.74 -1.86
C TYR A 84 13.09 7.08 -1.99
N MET A 85 12.38 8.20 -2.20
CA MET A 85 12.98 9.52 -2.30
C MET A 85 13.25 10.14 -0.92
N GLU A 86 12.32 9.98 0.01
CA GLU A 86 12.37 10.60 1.34
C GLU A 86 13.07 9.70 2.39
N SER A 87 13.15 8.39 2.12
CA SER A 87 13.75 7.44 3.06
C SER A 87 15.26 7.56 3.12
N VAL A 88 15.78 7.55 4.33
CA VAL A 88 17.22 7.39 4.62
C VAL A 88 17.45 6.10 5.42
N PRO A 89 18.66 5.51 5.39
CA PRO A 89 18.91 4.21 6.05
C PRO A 89 18.53 4.15 7.53
N GLN A 90 18.62 5.30 8.23
CA GLN A 90 18.30 5.41 9.66
C GLN A 90 16.84 5.76 9.93
N ASN A 91 16.12 6.21 8.90
CA ASN A 91 14.72 6.61 9.02
C ASN A 91 13.98 6.23 7.72
N PRO A 92 13.67 4.95 7.51
CA PRO A 92 12.88 4.50 6.38
C PRO A 92 11.42 4.94 6.55
N ILE A 93 10.82 5.45 5.48
CA ILE A 93 9.44 5.92 5.49
C ILE A 93 8.56 4.85 4.84
N TRP A 94 7.64 4.32 5.64
CA TRP A 94 6.68 3.32 5.25
C TRP A 94 5.27 3.73 5.63
N THR A 95 4.32 3.36 4.79
CA THR A 95 2.89 3.52 5.09
C THR A 95 2.14 2.24 4.76
N VAL A 96 1.08 1.96 5.49
CA VAL A 96 0.14 0.86 5.22
C VAL A 96 -1.23 1.44 4.95
N SER A 97 -2.00 0.80 4.07
CA SER A 97 -3.30 1.30 3.67
C SER A 97 -4.25 0.15 3.29
N SER A 98 -5.53 0.40 3.41
CA SER A 98 -6.59 -0.45 2.83
C SER A 98 -6.80 -0.19 1.33
N LEU A 99 -5.92 0.56 0.68
CA LEU A 99 -5.98 0.77 -0.76
C LEU A 99 -5.78 -0.55 -1.51
N ALA A 100 -6.82 -1.01 -2.18
CA ALA A 100 -6.81 -2.25 -2.96
C ALA A 100 -6.76 -1.92 -4.45
N ARG A 101 -5.70 -2.36 -5.12
CA ARG A 101 -5.58 -2.26 -6.58
C ARG A 101 -5.12 -3.61 -7.13
N THR A 102 -5.68 -4.02 -8.25
CA THR A 102 -5.35 -5.30 -8.90
C THR A 102 -4.37 -5.12 -10.05
N THR A 103 -4.29 -3.93 -10.61
CA THR A 103 -3.26 -3.54 -11.57
C THR A 103 -2.91 -2.07 -11.36
N TRP A 104 -1.73 -1.69 -11.86
CA TRP A 104 -1.25 -0.32 -11.79
C TRP A 104 -0.50 0.01 -13.07
N SER A 105 -0.82 1.16 -13.66
CA SER A 105 -0.05 1.78 -14.74
C SER A 105 0.50 3.10 -14.23
N PRO A 106 1.82 3.24 -14.10
CA PRO A 106 2.43 4.49 -13.66
C PRO A 106 2.17 5.61 -14.67
N GLU A 107 2.47 6.84 -14.24
CA GLU A 107 2.52 7.97 -15.16
C GLU A 107 3.57 7.73 -16.27
N GLY A 108 3.35 8.35 -17.41
CA GLY A 108 4.19 8.19 -18.61
C GLY A 108 3.41 8.59 -19.85
N VAL A 109 2.56 7.70 -20.37
CA VAL A 109 1.63 8.02 -21.45
C VAL A 109 0.55 9.00 -20.96
N TYR A 110 0.13 8.82 -19.73
CA TYR A 110 -0.81 9.70 -19.02
C TYR A 110 -0.07 10.52 -17.96
N ALA A 111 -0.60 11.69 -17.65
CA ALA A 111 -0.02 12.59 -16.66
C ALA A 111 -0.17 12.10 -15.21
N LYS A 112 -1.02 11.11 -14.98
CA LYS A 112 -1.30 10.52 -13.67
C LYS A 112 -1.37 9.01 -13.78
N PRO A 113 -1.13 8.29 -12.68
CA PRO A 113 -1.27 6.84 -12.68
C PRO A 113 -2.72 6.41 -12.85
N TYR A 114 -2.89 5.23 -13.43
CA TYR A 114 -4.19 4.56 -13.55
C TYR A 114 -4.12 3.17 -12.93
N ALA A 115 -5.21 2.76 -12.33
CA ALA A 115 -5.28 1.47 -11.64
C ALA A 115 -6.65 0.83 -11.81
N THR A 116 -6.71 -0.48 -11.56
CA THR A 116 -7.98 -1.20 -11.43
C THR A 116 -8.13 -1.76 -10.03
N SER A 117 -9.36 -1.89 -9.57
CA SER A 117 -9.68 -2.63 -8.37
C SER A 117 -10.73 -3.69 -8.67
N TYR A 118 -10.81 -4.69 -7.81
CA TYR A 118 -11.86 -5.71 -7.83
C TYR A 118 -12.55 -5.76 -6.47
N SER A 119 -13.88 -5.73 -6.47
CA SER A 119 -14.67 -5.87 -5.25
C SER A 119 -15.70 -6.98 -5.42
N THR A 120 -15.77 -7.88 -4.47
CA THR A 120 -16.77 -8.96 -4.42
C THR A 120 -18.13 -8.47 -3.92
N SER A 121 -18.16 -7.33 -3.22
CA SER A 121 -19.37 -6.77 -2.61
C SER A 121 -20.08 -5.73 -3.48
N GLU A 122 -19.40 -5.20 -4.51
CA GLU A 122 -19.99 -4.21 -5.40
C GLU A 122 -20.72 -4.88 -6.56
N VAL A 123 -21.98 -4.47 -6.77
CA VAL A 123 -22.75 -4.88 -7.94
C VAL A 123 -22.50 -3.81 -9.03
N PRO A 124 -22.01 -4.20 -10.21
CA PRO A 124 -21.80 -3.25 -11.29
C PRO A 124 -23.11 -2.52 -11.64
N THR A 125 -23.09 -1.20 -11.65
CA THR A 125 -24.23 -0.36 -12.08
C THR A 125 -24.37 -0.28 -13.61
N VAL A 126 -23.41 -0.83 -14.35
CA VAL A 126 -23.45 -0.91 -15.81
C VAL A 126 -24.11 -2.25 -16.20
N PRO A 127 -24.95 -2.29 -17.24
CA PRO A 127 -25.56 -3.54 -17.69
C PRO A 127 -24.49 -4.57 -18.04
N THR A 128 -24.20 -5.46 -17.12
CA THR A 128 -23.36 -6.62 -17.38
C THR A 128 -24.12 -7.66 -18.16
N VAL A 129 -23.42 -8.40 -18.98
CA VAL A 129 -23.94 -9.57 -19.67
C VAL A 129 -24.69 -10.42 -18.66
N GLN A 130 -25.95 -10.71 -18.99
CA GLN A 130 -26.89 -11.45 -18.15
C GLN A 130 -26.26 -12.77 -17.69
N GLY A 131 -26.04 -12.92 -16.38
CA GLY A 131 -25.49 -14.14 -15.78
C GLY A 131 -24.20 -13.99 -14.96
N ALA A 132 -23.58 -12.81 -14.89
CA ALA A 132 -22.44 -12.58 -14.02
C ALA A 132 -22.90 -12.40 -12.57
N THR A 133 -22.84 -13.47 -11.80
CA THR A 133 -22.91 -13.43 -10.35
C THR A 133 -21.50 -13.18 -9.83
N GLY A 134 -21.24 -11.99 -9.29
CA GLY A 134 -20.08 -11.74 -8.44
C GLY A 134 -19.04 -10.77 -9.00
N GLY A 135 -18.80 -9.74 -8.23
CA GLY A 135 -17.68 -8.83 -8.30
C GLY A 135 -17.73 -7.77 -9.39
N ALA A 136 -17.32 -6.58 -9.03
CA ALA A 136 -17.13 -5.46 -9.95
C ALA A 136 -15.64 -5.14 -10.09
N SER A 137 -15.19 -4.89 -11.32
CA SER A 137 -13.89 -4.29 -11.59
C SER A 137 -14.09 -2.81 -11.90
N THR A 138 -13.37 -1.96 -11.19
CA THR A 138 -13.44 -0.51 -11.35
C THR A 138 -12.12 0.02 -11.85
N TYR A 139 -12.17 0.98 -12.76
CA TYR A 139 -10.99 1.68 -13.28
C TYR A 139 -10.88 3.05 -12.62
N TRP A 140 -9.70 3.36 -12.13
CA TRP A 140 -9.42 4.55 -11.33
C TRP A 140 -8.34 5.40 -11.97
N GLU A 141 -8.56 6.71 -12.05
CA GLU A 141 -7.51 7.70 -12.22
C GLU A 141 -7.00 8.07 -10.81
N GLN A 142 -5.73 7.79 -10.55
CA GLN A 142 -5.13 8.06 -9.25
C GLN A 142 -4.68 9.52 -9.15
N GLU A 143 -4.39 9.99 -7.93
CA GLU A 143 -3.86 11.33 -7.66
C GLU A 143 -4.76 12.46 -8.22
N LYS A 144 -6.07 12.27 -8.18
CA LYS A 144 -7.05 13.22 -8.70
C LYS A 144 -8.05 13.64 -7.62
N GLY A 145 -8.05 14.94 -7.31
CA GLY A 145 -8.96 15.51 -6.32
C GLY A 145 -8.48 15.25 -4.90
N THR A 146 -9.37 15.52 -3.95
CA THR A 146 -9.15 15.41 -2.51
C THR A 146 -10.11 14.44 -1.84
N ASP A 147 -11.10 13.96 -2.60
CA ASP A 147 -12.14 13.07 -2.10
C ASP A 147 -12.04 11.70 -2.78
N GLU A 148 -12.44 10.68 -2.06
CA GLU A 148 -12.68 9.36 -2.63
C GLU A 148 -13.98 9.40 -3.45
N VAL A 149 -13.91 8.85 -4.67
CA VAL A 149 -15.09 8.65 -5.51
C VAL A 149 -15.42 7.16 -5.51
N THR A 150 -16.59 6.80 -5.05
CA THR A 150 -17.07 5.41 -5.06
C THR A 150 -17.40 4.94 -6.48
N ALA A 151 -17.51 3.63 -6.70
CA ALA A 151 -17.93 3.03 -7.96
C ALA A 151 -19.31 3.53 -8.46
N THR A 152 -20.15 4.02 -7.56
CA THR A 152 -21.46 4.63 -7.88
C THR A 152 -21.36 6.11 -8.21
N GLY A 153 -20.16 6.71 -8.16
CA GLY A 153 -19.94 8.13 -8.41
C GLY A 153 -20.22 9.04 -7.20
N ALA A 154 -20.55 8.47 -6.03
CA ALA A 154 -20.66 9.25 -4.81
C ALA A 154 -19.27 9.65 -4.31
N THR A 155 -19.13 10.86 -3.78
CA THR A 155 -17.89 11.37 -3.20
C THR A 155 -17.95 11.32 -1.69
N SER A 156 -16.84 10.94 -1.05
CA SER A 156 -16.64 11.02 0.39
C SER A 156 -15.24 11.52 0.70
N ALA A 157 -15.07 12.16 1.84
CA ALA A 157 -13.75 12.55 2.29
C ALA A 157 -12.87 11.31 2.50
N ILE A 158 -11.61 11.37 2.05
CA ILE A 158 -10.63 10.31 2.31
C ILE A 158 -10.35 10.29 3.82
N ALA A 159 -10.60 9.16 4.47
CA ALA A 159 -10.22 8.96 5.86
C ALA A 159 -8.70 8.83 5.95
N ALA A 160 -8.04 9.89 6.41
CA ALA A 160 -6.60 9.90 6.63
C ALA A 160 -6.30 10.17 8.11
N TYR A 161 -5.39 9.41 8.68
CA TYR A 161 -4.91 9.62 10.05
C TYR A 161 -3.40 9.39 10.12
N VAL A 162 -2.78 10.00 11.09
CA VAL A 162 -1.37 9.78 11.43
C VAL A 162 -1.32 9.35 12.88
N GLU A 163 -0.72 8.21 13.12
CA GLU A 163 -0.49 7.67 14.45
C GLU A 163 1.01 7.64 14.72
N SER A 164 1.44 8.23 15.84
CA SER A 164 2.81 8.08 16.30
C SER A 164 2.94 6.84 17.18
N GLY A 165 4.10 6.18 17.15
CA GLY A 165 4.42 5.19 18.16
C GLY A 165 4.40 5.77 19.57
N ASP A 166 4.22 4.92 20.57
CA ASP A 166 4.31 5.30 21.98
C ASP A 166 5.70 5.91 22.25
N TYR A 167 5.74 7.08 22.86
CA TYR A 167 6.99 7.70 23.29
C TYR A 167 6.99 7.90 24.80
N ASP A 168 8.15 7.61 25.40
CA ASP A 168 8.36 7.81 26.83
C ASP A 168 8.67 9.29 27.09
N ILE A 169 7.79 9.97 27.82
CA ILE A 169 7.97 11.37 28.21
C ILE A 169 8.88 11.50 29.44
N THR A 170 9.12 10.39 30.16
CA THR A 170 9.94 10.39 31.36
C THR A 170 11.41 10.24 31.02
N GLN A 171 12.17 11.35 30.95
CA GLN A 171 13.64 11.34 30.81
C GLN A 171 14.38 10.79 32.05
N ASP A 172 13.68 10.44 33.10
CA ASP A 172 14.26 9.93 34.35
C ASP A 172 13.89 8.44 34.51
N GLN A 173 14.86 7.58 34.57
CA GLN A 173 14.75 6.11 34.67
C GLN A 173 14.08 5.61 35.97
N ARG A 174 13.12 6.32 36.48
CA ARG A 174 12.35 5.93 37.65
C ARG A 174 10.89 5.71 37.30
N GLU A 175 10.55 4.44 37.12
CA GLU A 175 9.19 3.87 37.04
C GLU A 175 8.29 4.49 35.97
N GLY A 176 8.23 3.79 34.83
CA GLY A 176 7.49 4.20 33.64
C GLY A 176 6.02 4.47 33.87
N ILE A 177 5.62 5.72 33.67
CA ILE A 177 4.24 6.04 33.37
C ILE A 177 4.16 6.15 31.85
N THR A 178 3.62 5.13 31.22
CA THR A 178 3.34 5.15 29.79
C THR A 178 2.05 5.97 29.56
N PHE A 179 2.16 7.11 28.94
CA PHE A 179 0.99 7.83 28.45
C PHE A 179 0.68 7.33 27.03
N LYS A 180 -0.45 6.65 26.85
CA LYS A 180 -1.04 6.47 25.53
C LYS A 180 -1.62 7.83 25.13
N GLY A 181 -0.95 8.50 24.23
CA GLY A 181 -1.46 9.74 23.64
C GLY A 181 -2.15 9.43 22.32
N ASP A 182 -3.47 9.38 22.30
CA ASP A 182 -4.26 9.51 21.10
C ASP A 182 -4.19 10.99 20.67
N SER A 183 -3.29 11.31 19.75
CA SER A 183 -3.30 12.64 19.12
C SER A 183 -3.96 12.51 17.74
N GLU A 184 -5.26 12.74 17.69
CA GLU A 184 -5.95 13.00 16.43
C GLU A 184 -5.50 14.36 15.88
N PHE A 185 -4.68 14.34 14.84
CA PHE A 185 -4.45 15.51 14.01
C PHE A 185 -5.50 15.54 12.89
N MET A 186 -6.51 16.37 13.04
CA MET A 186 -7.39 16.70 11.93
C MET A 186 -6.71 17.75 11.04
N MET A 187 -6.26 17.36 9.86
CA MET A 187 -5.92 18.31 8.81
C MET A 187 -7.21 18.86 8.18
N ARG A 188 -7.37 20.17 8.24
CA ARG A 188 -8.44 20.89 7.54
C ARG A 188 -7.92 21.46 6.23
#